data_92b981bd7529d2f8fe8410f5eefa516e
#
_entry.id   92b981bd7529d2f8fe8410f5eefa516e
#
_cell.length_a   1.000
_cell.length_b   1.000
_cell.length_c   1.000
_cell.angle_alpha   90.00
_cell.angle_beta   90.00
_cell.angle_gamma   90.00
#
_symmetry.space_group_name_H-M   'P 1'
#
loop_
_entity.id
_entity.type
_entity.pdbx_description
1 polymer ?
#
loop_
_entity_poly.entity_id
_entity_poly.type
_entity_poly.pdbx_seq_one_letter_code
_entity_poly.pdbx_strand_id
1 'polypeptide(L)'
;MSVIGVGTDLVQVERVRRVLERHDERFASRVLDQREMARWRTHADPGSYLARRWAVKEAAAKALGTGIGGSLGFHDLHVASTAAGAPRLEVSGRGAETARLLGVERWHVSLSDDGGFALAFVLAEGAPSPG
;
A
#
# COMPACT_ATOMS: atom_id res chain seq x y z
N MET A 1 12.40 -1.62 20.52
CA MET A 1 11.86 -1.47 19.15
C MET A 1 12.43 -0.22 18.53
N SER A 2 12.73 -0.27 17.25
CA SER A 2 13.30 0.85 16.51
C SER A 2 12.48 1.11 15.26
N VAL A 3 12.48 2.35 14.81
CA VAL A 3 11.95 2.70 13.49
C VAL A 3 12.92 2.20 12.44
N ILE A 4 12.46 1.30 11.57
CA ILE A 4 13.24 0.78 10.46
C ILE A 4 13.13 1.70 9.25
N GLY A 5 11.93 2.23 9.00
CA GLY A 5 11.72 3.14 7.90
C GLY A 5 10.36 3.81 7.95
N VAL A 6 10.26 4.91 7.21
CA VAL A 6 9.06 5.72 7.11
C VAL A 6 8.81 6.00 5.63
N GLY A 7 7.58 5.94 5.22
CA GLY A 7 7.20 6.25 3.85
C GLY A 7 5.91 7.06 3.80
N THR A 8 5.84 7.97 2.86
CA THR A 8 4.62 8.71 2.56
C THR A 8 4.37 8.67 1.07
N ASP A 9 3.11 8.72 0.69
CA ASP A 9 2.73 8.85 -0.71
C ASP A 9 1.46 9.66 -0.84
N LEU A 10 1.42 10.53 -1.83
CA LEU A 10 0.29 11.39 -2.12
C LEU A 10 -0.20 11.06 -3.53
N VAL A 11 -1.46 10.65 -3.65
CA VAL A 11 -2.06 10.26 -4.93
C VAL A 11 -3.25 11.15 -5.23
N GLN A 12 -3.27 11.75 -6.41
CA GLN A 12 -4.43 12.49 -6.88
C GLN A 12 -5.45 11.50 -7.44
N VAL A 13 -6.63 11.46 -6.85
CA VAL A 13 -7.68 10.49 -7.22
C VAL A 13 -8.10 10.64 -8.68
N GLU A 14 -8.20 11.88 -9.17
CA GLU A 14 -8.60 12.14 -10.54
C GLU A 14 -7.62 11.55 -11.57
N ARG A 15 -6.33 11.54 -11.26
CA ARG A 15 -5.33 10.90 -12.13
C ARG A 15 -5.56 9.39 -12.21
N VAL A 16 -5.91 8.77 -11.09
CA VAL A 16 -6.24 7.34 -11.07
C VAL A 16 -7.49 7.07 -11.90
N ARG A 17 -8.52 7.91 -11.78
CA ARG A 17 -9.74 7.79 -12.58
C ARG A 17 -9.45 7.85 -14.07
N ARG A 18 -8.56 8.75 -14.50
CA ARG A 18 -8.15 8.85 -15.92
C ARG A 18 -7.44 7.59 -16.40
N VAL A 19 -6.58 7.02 -15.58
CA VAL A 19 -5.89 5.77 -15.94
C VAL A 19 -6.89 4.63 -16.05
N LEU A 20 -7.86 4.57 -15.12
CA LEU A 20 -8.92 3.55 -15.17
C LEU A 20 -9.78 3.67 -16.43
N GLU A 21 -10.06 4.89 -16.89
CA GLU A 21 -10.80 5.11 -18.13
C GLU A 21 -10.09 4.50 -19.35
N ARG A 22 -8.75 4.51 -19.35
CA ARG A 22 -7.94 4.00 -20.45
C ARG A 22 -7.67 2.50 -20.34
N HIS A 23 -7.41 2.01 -19.14
CA HIS A 23 -6.88 0.66 -18.91
C HIS A 23 -7.75 -0.21 -18.02
N ASP A 24 -8.75 0.36 -17.37
CA ASP A 24 -9.78 -0.34 -16.58
C ASP A 24 -9.18 -1.37 -15.62
N GLU A 25 -9.65 -2.62 -15.65
CA GLU A 25 -9.17 -3.68 -14.75
C GLU A 25 -7.69 -4.00 -14.90
N ARG A 26 -7.11 -3.78 -16.06
CA ARG A 26 -5.70 -4.04 -16.28
C ARG A 26 -4.81 -3.26 -15.32
N PHE A 27 -5.11 -1.97 -15.15
CA PHE A 27 -4.37 -1.15 -14.21
C PHE A 27 -4.67 -1.53 -12.76
N ALA A 28 -5.96 -1.68 -12.43
CA ALA A 28 -6.36 -2.06 -11.08
C ALA A 28 -5.71 -3.38 -10.66
N SER A 29 -5.69 -4.38 -11.54
CA SER A 29 -5.12 -5.69 -11.23
C SER A 29 -3.61 -5.69 -11.04
N ARG A 30 -2.89 -4.69 -11.54
CA ARG A 30 -1.46 -4.55 -11.26
C ARG A 30 -1.21 -4.16 -9.81
N VAL A 31 -2.08 -3.33 -9.26
CA VAL A 31 -1.93 -2.76 -7.92
C VAL A 31 -2.62 -3.61 -6.87
N LEU A 32 -3.82 -4.09 -7.19
CA LEU A 32 -4.68 -4.79 -6.25
C LEU A 32 -4.52 -6.31 -6.37
N ASP A 33 -4.47 -6.99 -5.23
CA ASP A 33 -4.53 -8.46 -5.21
C ASP A 33 -5.96 -8.93 -5.44
N GLN A 34 -6.18 -10.25 -5.47
CA GLN A 34 -7.50 -10.81 -5.77
C GLN A 34 -8.57 -10.38 -4.77
N ARG A 35 -8.23 -10.29 -3.48
CA ARG A 35 -9.19 -9.89 -2.43
C ARG A 35 -9.57 -8.43 -2.59
N GLU A 36 -8.59 -7.60 -2.88
CA GLU A 36 -8.83 -6.17 -3.11
C GLU A 36 -9.61 -5.93 -4.41
N MET A 37 -9.31 -6.70 -5.47
CA MET A 37 -10.06 -6.61 -6.73
C MET A 37 -11.54 -6.93 -6.54
N ALA A 38 -11.86 -7.92 -5.72
CA ALA A 38 -13.26 -8.27 -5.43
C ALA A 38 -14.01 -7.10 -4.81
N ARG A 39 -13.38 -6.37 -3.90
CA ARG A 39 -13.97 -5.17 -3.28
C ARG A 39 -14.03 -4.00 -4.24
N TRP A 40 -12.99 -3.82 -5.05
CA TRP A 40 -12.92 -2.74 -6.03
C TRP A 40 -14.07 -2.82 -7.04
N ARG A 41 -14.39 -4.02 -7.51
CA ARG A 41 -15.46 -4.23 -8.51
C ARG A 41 -16.82 -3.81 -8.01
N THR A 42 -17.08 -3.86 -6.73
CA THR A 42 -18.37 -3.52 -6.12
C THR A 42 -18.37 -2.21 -5.34
N HIS A 43 -17.22 -1.53 -5.29
CA HIS A 43 -17.10 -0.31 -4.51
C HIS A 43 -17.87 0.85 -5.18
N ALA A 44 -18.50 1.69 -4.37
CA ALA A 44 -19.26 2.85 -4.86
C ALA A 44 -18.35 3.86 -5.56
N ASP A 45 -17.09 3.97 -5.15
CA ASP A 45 -16.10 4.86 -5.77
C ASP A 45 -14.81 4.10 -6.03
N PRO A 46 -14.72 3.34 -7.13
CA PRO A 46 -13.56 2.50 -7.42
C PRO A 46 -12.27 3.29 -7.63
N GLY A 47 -12.34 4.49 -8.16
CA GLY A 47 -11.16 5.34 -8.34
C GLY A 47 -10.54 5.74 -7.02
N SER A 48 -11.35 6.16 -6.06
CA SER A 48 -10.88 6.50 -4.72
C SER A 48 -10.36 5.27 -3.98
N TYR A 49 -11.05 4.14 -4.09
CA TYR A 49 -10.61 2.88 -3.48
C TYR A 49 -9.20 2.51 -3.96
N LEU A 50 -8.99 2.50 -5.27
CA LEU A 50 -7.69 2.17 -5.86
C LEU A 50 -6.61 3.17 -5.44
N ALA A 51 -6.92 4.47 -5.47
CA ALA A 51 -5.97 5.51 -5.10
C ALA A 51 -5.46 5.32 -3.66
N ARG A 52 -6.36 5.00 -2.73
CA ARG A 52 -5.99 4.79 -1.33
C ARG A 52 -5.11 3.55 -1.15
N ARG A 53 -5.44 2.45 -1.79
CA ARG A 53 -4.62 1.23 -1.72
C ARG A 53 -3.25 1.43 -2.37
N TRP A 54 -3.23 2.10 -3.51
CA TRP A 54 -1.99 2.42 -4.18
C TRP A 54 -1.09 3.28 -3.29
N ALA A 55 -1.64 4.33 -2.70
CA ALA A 55 -0.87 5.21 -1.81
C ALA A 55 -0.23 4.45 -0.65
N VAL A 56 -0.96 3.54 0.00
CA VAL A 56 -0.43 2.73 1.10
C VAL A 56 0.71 1.83 0.61
N LYS A 57 0.54 1.18 -0.53
CA LYS A 57 1.56 0.25 -1.06
C LYS A 57 2.84 0.98 -1.47
N GLU A 58 2.70 2.13 -2.11
CA GLU A 58 3.86 2.97 -2.45
C GLU A 58 4.57 3.49 -1.19
N ALA A 59 3.80 3.93 -0.19
CA ALA A 59 4.36 4.39 1.08
C ALA A 59 5.10 3.25 1.81
N ALA A 60 4.55 2.04 1.79
CA ALA A 60 5.20 0.87 2.37
C ALA A 60 6.53 0.56 1.68
N ALA A 61 6.55 0.62 0.36
CA ALA A 61 7.78 0.41 -0.41
C ALA A 61 8.84 1.47 -0.09
N LYS A 62 8.43 2.71 0.10
CA LYS A 62 9.34 3.78 0.54
C LYS A 62 9.87 3.52 1.95
N ALA A 63 9.01 3.03 2.85
CA ALA A 63 9.42 2.70 4.22
C ALA A 63 10.49 1.59 4.24
N LEU A 64 10.43 0.64 3.31
CA LEU A 64 11.46 -0.39 3.16
C LEU A 64 12.69 0.10 2.40
N GLY A 65 12.58 1.24 1.72
CA GLY A 65 13.67 1.78 0.91
C GLY A 65 13.88 1.07 -0.42
N THR A 66 12.95 0.21 -0.83
CA THR A 66 13.10 -0.63 -2.03
C THR A 66 12.40 -0.06 -3.26
N GLY A 67 11.34 0.71 -3.06
CA GLY A 67 10.38 0.97 -4.12
C GLY A 67 9.64 -0.31 -4.53
N ILE A 68 8.68 -0.17 -5.44
CA ILE A 68 7.99 -1.32 -6.03
C ILE A 68 8.86 -1.87 -7.17
N GLY A 69 9.11 -3.17 -7.17
CA GLY A 69 9.93 -3.81 -8.20
C GLY A 69 10.44 -5.17 -7.76
N GLY A 70 11.74 -5.43 -7.96
CA GLY A 70 12.33 -6.76 -7.82
C GLY A 70 12.14 -7.45 -6.48
N SER A 71 12.36 -6.75 -5.37
CA SER A 71 12.28 -7.35 -4.03
C SER A 71 10.91 -7.15 -3.36
N LEU A 72 10.03 -6.37 -3.96
CA LEU A 72 8.72 -6.07 -3.40
C LEU A 72 7.75 -5.74 -4.54
N GLY A 73 6.78 -6.60 -4.76
CA GLY A 73 5.71 -6.35 -5.74
C GLY A 73 4.45 -5.82 -5.06
N PHE A 74 3.57 -5.18 -5.83
CA PHE A 74 2.30 -4.69 -5.31
C PHE A 74 1.48 -5.81 -4.65
N HIS A 75 1.49 -7.02 -5.22
CA HIS A 75 0.70 -8.14 -4.70
C HIS A 75 1.27 -8.78 -3.44
N ASP A 76 2.51 -8.42 -3.07
CA ASP A 76 3.08 -8.82 -1.78
C ASP A 76 2.47 -8.01 -0.63
N LEU A 77 1.77 -6.92 -0.95
CA LEU A 77 1.16 -6.01 0.01
C LEU A 77 -0.36 -6.08 -0.12
N HIS A 78 -1.04 -6.38 0.98
CA HIS A 78 -2.49 -6.38 1.04
C HIS A 78 -2.95 -5.33 2.05
N VAL A 79 -3.86 -4.46 1.64
CA VAL A 79 -4.41 -3.44 2.54
C VAL A 79 -5.82 -3.86 2.95
N ALA A 80 -5.94 -4.28 4.20
CA ALA A 80 -7.20 -4.64 4.82
C ALA A 80 -7.71 -3.47 5.66
N SER A 81 -8.93 -3.61 6.17
CA SER A 81 -9.48 -2.68 7.14
C SER A 81 -9.80 -3.41 8.43
N THR A 82 -9.54 -2.77 9.56
CA THR A 82 -9.98 -3.30 10.86
C THR A 82 -11.50 -3.16 10.99
N ALA A 83 -12.07 -3.75 12.03
CA ALA A 83 -13.49 -3.62 12.31
C ALA A 83 -13.91 -2.15 12.50
N ALA A 84 -13.00 -1.30 12.99
CA ALA A 84 -13.23 0.13 13.14
C ALA A 84 -12.99 0.93 11.86
N GLY A 85 -12.60 0.26 10.76
CA GLY A 85 -12.37 0.91 9.48
C GLY A 85 -10.95 1.44 9.25
N ALA A 86 -10.03 1.23 10.19
CA ALA A 86 -8.64 1.68 10.04
C ALA A 86 -7.89 0.78 9.03
N PRO A 87 -6.95 1.33 8.26
CA PRO A 87 -6.16 0.54 7.33
C PRO A 87 -5.19 -0.37 8.08
N ARG A 88 -4.96 -1.56 7.52
CA ARG A 88 -4.03 -2.52 8.06
C ARG A 88 -3.26 -3.15 6.91
N LEU A 89 -1.94 -3.20 7.04
CA LEU A 89 -1.06 -3.75 6.02
C LEU A 89 -0.68 -5.20 6.37
N GLU A 90 -0.88 -6.09 5.41
CA GLU A 90 -0.44 -7.48 5.47
C GLU A 90 0.60 -7.69 4.38
N VAL A 91 1.75 -8.23 4.74
CA VAL A 91 2.87 -8.41 3.82
C VAL A 91 3.14 -9.90 3.65
N SER A 92 3.31 -10.32 2.40
CA SER A 92 3.51 -11.73 2.04
C SER A 92 4.59 -11.86 0.96
N GLY A 93 4.89 -13.11 0.57
CA GLY A 93 5.78 -13.41 -0.54
C GLY A 93 7.17 -12.82 -0.39
N ARG A 94 7.72 -12.32 -1.49
CA ARG A 94 9.05 -11.69 -1.51
C ARG A 94 9.11 -10.47 -0.60
N GLY A 95 8.05 -9.72 -0.53
CA GLY A 95 7.97 -8.53 0.34
C GLY A 95 8.11 -8.89 1.81
N ALA A 96 7.50 -10.00 2.25
CA ALA A 96 7.66 -10.47 3.63
C ALA A 96 9.10 -10.85 3.92
N GLU A 97 9.77 -11.52 3.00
CA GLU A 97 11.17 -11.88 3.15
C GLU A 97 12.07 -10.63 3.20
N THR A 98 11.81 -9.67 2.32
CA THR A 98 12.54 -8.39 2.32
C THR A 98 12.37 -7.66 3.66
N ALA A 99 11.13 -7.59 4.15
CA ALA A 99 10.83 -6.95 5.43
C ALA A 99 11.53 -7.68 6.59
N ARG A 100 11.52 -9.01 6.56
CA ARG A 100 12.19 -9.82 7.58
C ARG A 100 13.69 -9.55 7.62
N LEU A 101 14.34 -9.49 6.46
CA LEU A 101 15.78 -9.23 6.37
C LEU A 101 16.13 -7.83 6.87
N LEU A 102 15.23 -6.88 6.75
CA LEU A 102 15.41 -5.52 7.26
C LEU A 102 15.07 -5.41 8.76
N GLY A 103 14.55 -6.47 9.37
CA GLY A 103 14.22 -6.49 10.79
C GLY A 103 12.82 -5.95 11.11
N VAL A 104 11.96 -5.80 10.12
CA VAL A 104 10.59 -5.29 10.34
C VAL A 104 9.74 -6.34 11.04
N GLU A 105 9.13 -5.95 12.15
CA GLU A 105 8.25 -6.80 12.95
C GLU A 105 6.83 -6.26 13.00
N ARG A 106 6.65 -4.96 12.77
CA ARG A 106 5.37 -4.29 12.93
C ARG A 106 5.21 -3.16 11.93
N TRP A 107 4.01 -3.02 11.41
CA TRP A 107 3.64 -1.96 10.47
C TRP A 107 2.60 -1.05 11.09
N HIS A 108 2.75 0.23 10.86
CA HIS A 108 1.75 1.23 11.25
C HIS A 108 1.37 2.00 10.00
N VAL A 109 0.07 2.17 9.78
CA VAL A 109 -0.46 2.81 8.58
C VAL A 109 -1.45 3.90 8.97
N SER A 110 -1.31 5.06 8.38
CA SER A 110 -2.29 6.12 8.45
C SER A 110 -2.69 6.51 7.04
N LEU A 111 -3.96 6.72 6.82
CA LEU A 111 -4.52 7.04 5.51
C LEU A 111 -5.53 8.17 5.66
N SER A 112 -5.33 9.23 4.89
CA SER A 112 -6.23 10.38 4.86
C SER A 112 -6.60 10.69 3.43
N ASP A 113 -7.84 11.14 3.21
CA ASP A 113 -8.22 11.67 1.92
C ASP A 113 -8.93 13.01 2.10
N ASP A 114 -8.53 13.97 1.28
CA ASP A 114 -9.06 15.33 1.34
C ASP A 114 -8.72 16.05 0.04
N GLY A 115 -9.65 16.86 -0.42
CA GLY A 115 -9.42 17.71 -1.58
C GLY A 115 -9.09 16.96 -2.87
N GLY A 116 -9.55 15.72 -3.01
CA GLY A 116 -9.26 14.90 -4.19
C GLY A 116 -7.92 14.18 -4.13
N PHE A 117 -7.27 14.16 -2.98
CA PHE A 117 -6.01 13.45 -2.76
C PHE A 117 -6.16 12.35 -1.73
N ALA A 118 -5.42 11.25 -1.92
CA ALA A 118 -5.22 10.22 -0.91
C ALA A 118 -3.78 10.35 -0.41
N LEU A 119 -3.61 10.46 0.89
CA LEU A 119 -2.30 10.55 1.54
C LEU A 119 -2.11 9.34 2.44
N ALA A 120 -1.04 8.58 2.22
CA ALA A 120 -0.68 7.46 3.07
C ALA A 120 0.63 7.75 3.80
N PHE A 121 0.68 7.31 5.03
CA PHE A 121 1.89 7.32 5.85
C PHE A 121 2.08 5.90 6.38
N VAL A 122 3.28 5.33 6.18
CA VAL A 122 3.61 3.99 6.66
C VAL A 122 4.89 4.06 7.48
N LEU A 123 4.86 3.43 8.64
CA LEU A 123 6.03 3.29 9.51
C LEU A 123 6.30 1.80 9.71
N ALA A 124 7.52 1.39 9.42
CA ALA A 124 7.99 0.03 9.67
C ALA A 124 8.85 0.04 10.94
N GLU A 125 8.49 -0.80 11.89
CA GLU A 125 9.11 -0.86 13.20
C GLU A 125 9.60 -2.26 13.50
N GLY A 126 10.71 -2.38 14.20
CA GLY A 126 11.23 -3.68 14.58
C GLY A 126 12.61 -3.59 15.20
N ALA A 127 13.32 -4.71 15.18
CA ALA A 127 14.70 -4.75 15.60
C ALA A 127 15.57 -4.08 14.54
N PRO A 128 16.58 -3.26 14.94
CA PRO A 128 17.50 -2.69 13.97
C PRO A 128 18.28 -3.80 13.26
N SER A 129 18.57 -3.59 11.96
CA SER A 129 19.44 -4.50 11.22
C SER A 129 20.77 -4.64 11.92
N PRO A 130 21.34 -5.86 12.00
CA PRO A 130 22.71 -6.02 12.46
C PRO A 130 23.63 -5.28 11.50
N GLY A 131 24.28 -4.27 12.02
CA GLY A 131 25.11 -3.35 11.26
C GLY A 131 26.45 -3.91 10.86
#